data_6f89b3f1d2040b7e93c3f121c2856ef1
#
_entry.id   6f89b3f1d2040b7e93c3f121c2856ef1
#
_cell.length_a   1.000
_cell.length_b   1.000
_cell.length_c   1.000
_cell.angle_alpha   90.00
_cell.angle_beta   90.00
_cell.angle_gamma   90.00
#
_symmetry.space_group_name_H-M   'P 1'
#
loop_
_entity.id
_entity.type
_entity.pdbx_description
1 polymer ?
#
loop_
_entity_poly.entity_id
_entity_poly.type
_entity_poly.pdbx_seq_one_letter_code
_entity_poly.pdbx_strand_id
1 'polypeptide(L)'
;TPSRTYLEKVSVRIDGHVSKYLKANGYKVLPQRQFKQHWNTAVRAFGNPVDPTSGKVNMKTFSQIMVNVRDQLKKSSKLDAFVFTDLIERQVAFSGGLKHLARWDGVTRKPSLQGPGNGVSSDFDWNTEASAASLQVSIYNMDLDRVFMSRGGLDATDAIDSRSSSGRYIRRRNMLENENNINEGVALALHPLIVMEAWPGNP
;
A
#
# COMPACT_ATOMS: atom_id res chain seq x y z
N THR A 1 -0.51 -10.76 -13.77
CA THR A 1 0.21 -10.19 -12.61
C THR A 1 1.15 -9.10 -13.11
N PRO A 2 1.20 -7.92 -12.50
CA PRO A 2 2.20 -6.90 -12.83
C PRO A 2 3.60 -7.48 -12.65
N SER A 3 4.55 -7.03 -13.45
CA SER A 3 5.92 -7.45 -13.26
C SER A 3 6.42 -7.00 -11.88
N ARG A 4 7.28 -7.80 -11.24
CA ARG A 4 7.92 -7.47 -9.96
C ARG A 4 8.55 -6.06 -9.99
N THR A 5 9.18 -5.72 -11.09
CA THR A 5 9.79 -4.39 -11.33
C THR A 5 8.77 -3.24 -11.27
N TYR A 6 7.55 -3.46 -11.75
CA TYR A 6 6.49 -2.46 -11.68
C TYR A 6 6.04 -2.23 -10.22
N LEU A 7 5.80 -3.31 -9.49
CA LEU A 7 5.42 -3.22 -8.06
C LEU A 7 6.51 -2.55 -7.21
N GLU A 8 7.78 -2.84 -7.48
CA GLU A 8 8.90 -2.18 -6.81
C GLU A 8 8.92 -0.67 -7.08
N LYS A 9 8.69 -0.23 -8.33
CA LYS A 9 8.60 1.20 -8.67
C LYS A 9 7.43 1.89 -7.97
N VAL A 10 6.28 1.25 -7.95
CA VAL A 10 5.08 1.77 -7.27
C VAL A 10 5.33 1.89 -5.77
N SER A 11 5.91 0.87 -5.12
CA SER A 11 6.23 0.90 -3.69
C SER A 11 7.17 2.06 -3.35
N VAL A 12 8.25 2.24 -4.10
CA VAL A 12 9.20 3.35 -3.89
C VAL A 12 8.52 4.71 -4.00
N ARG A 13 7.59 4.88 -4.95
CA ARG A 13 6.83 6.12 -5.11
C ARG A 13 5.91 6.37 -3.92
N ILE A 14 5.18 5.34 -3.48
CA ILE A 14 4.29 5.44 -2.31
C ILE A 14 5.08 5.75 -1.03
N ASP A 15 6.22 5.12 -0.82
CA ASP A 15 7.14 5.43 0.29
C ASP A 15 7.55 6.90 0.27
N GLY A 16 7.77 7.46 -0.93
CA GLY A 16 8.03 8.89 -1.12
C GLY A 16 6.88 9.77 -0.63
N HIS A 17 5.62 9.41 -0.96
CA HIS A 17 4.42 10.12 -0.50
C HIS A 17 4.26 10.02 1.02
N VAL A 18 4.43 8.83 1.61
CA VAL A 18 4.39 8.63 3.06
C VAL A 18 5.44 9.49 3.76
N SER A 19 6.69 9.44 3.27
CA SER A 19 7.79 10.26 3.82
C SER A 19 7.49 11.76 3.73
N LYS A 20 6.97 12.23 2.59
CA LYS A 20 6.58 13.63 2.38
C LYS A 20 5.48 14.06 3.35
N TYR A 21 4.45 13.23 3.52
CA TYR A 21 3.31 13.50 4.40
C TYR A 21 3.74 13.55 5.87
N LEU A 22 4.55 12.59 6.32
CA LEU A 22 5.13 12.60 7.66
C LEU A 22 5.94 13.86 7.94
N LYS A 23 6.85 14.24 7.00
CA LYS A 23 7.66 15.46 7.14
C LYS A 23 6.82 16.73 7.19
N ALA A 24 5.77 16.83 6.38
CA ALA A 24 4.86 17.97 6.37
C ALA A 24 4.09 18.11 7.71
N ASN A 25 3.96 17.02 8.47
CA ASN A 25 3.32 16.98 9.78
C ASN A 25 4.31 16.93 10.95
N GLY A 26 5.53 17.40 10.76
CA GLY A 26 6.51 17.63 11.83
C GLY A 26 7.39 16.43 12.21
N TYR A 27 7.27 15.30 11.51
CA TYR A 27 8.12 14.14 11.76
C TYR A 27 9.45 14.25 11.03
N LYS A 28 10.53 13.89 11.71
CA LYS A 28 11.86 13.77 11.09
C LYS A 28 12.01 12.36 10.50
N VAL A 29 11.98 12.26 9.18
CA VAL A 29 12.13 10.98 8.47
C VAL A 29 13.57 10.83 7.99
N LEU A 30 14.25 9.79 8.46
CA LEU A 30 15.60 9.44 8.00
C LEU A 30 15.58 8.80 6.61
N PRO A 31 16.67 8.96 5.84
CA PRO A 31 16.76 8.36 4.51
C PRO A 31 16.65 6.83 4.56
N GLN A 32 15.78 6.25 3.74
CA GLN A 32 15.55 4.79 3.66
C GLN A 32 16.84 4.01 3.37
N ARG A 33 17.81 4.63 2.68
CA ARG A 33 19.12 4.01 2.39
C ARG A 33 19.87 3.56 3.64
N GLN A 34 19.72 4.28 4.77
CA GLN A 34 20.38 3.91 6.02
C GLN A 34 19.82 2.60 6.55
N PHE A 35 18.48 2.46 6.57
CA PHE A 35 17.85 1.20 6.92
C PHE A 35 18.29 0.06 5.98
N LYS A 36 18.24 0.29 4.66
CA LYS A 36 18.65 -0.72 3.66
C LYS A 36 20.08 -1.18 3.81
N GLN A 37 21.02 -0.29 4.14
CA GLN A 37 22.42 -0.66 4.37
C GLN A 37 22.56 -1.62 5.54
N HIS A 38 21.97 -1.28 6.70
CA HIS A 38 22.02 -2.15 7.89
C HIS A 38 21.24 -3.45 7.67
N TRP A 39 20.09 -3.39 7.00
CA TRP A 39 19.31 -4.56 6.61
C TRP A 39 20.12 -5.53 5.75
N ASN A 40 20.73 -5.05 4.69
CA ASN A 40 21.53 -5.89 3.79
C ASN A 40 22.74 -6.51 4.52
N THR A 41 23.37 -5.78 5.43
CA THR A 41 24.46 -6.30 6.26
C THR A 41 23.95 -7.41 7.17
N ALA A 42 22.82 -7.23 7.83
CA ALA A 42 22.22 -8.22 8.71
C ALA A 42 21.74 -9.46 7.93
N VAL A 43 21.16 -9.29 6.74
CA VAL A 43 20.77 -10.41 5.86
C VAL A 43 22.00 -11.26 5.45
N ARG A 44 23.14 -10.64 5.19
CA ARG A 44 24.38 -11.38 4.90
C ARG A 44 24.87 -12.19 6.10
N ALA A 45 24.65 -11.70 7.31
CA ALA A 45 25.07 -12.35 8.53
C ALA A 45 24.12 -13.47 8.99
N PHE A 46 22.80 -13.26 8.89
CA PHE A 46 21.76 -14.15 9.44
C PHE A 46 21.01 -14.96 8.39
N GLY A 47 21.20 -14.66 7.11
CA GLY A 47 20.46 -15.25 6.00
C GLY A 47 19.22 -14.44 5.59
N ASN A 48 18.64 -14.79 4.42
CA ASN A 48 17.44 -14.15 3.93
C ASN A 48 16.23 -14.61 4.77
N PRO A 49 15.48 -13.69 5.39
CA PRO A 49 14.30 -14.06 6.18
C PRO A 49 13.12 -14.51 5.32
N VAL A 50 13.14 -14.24 4.00
CA VAL A 50 12.07 -14.61 3.07
C VAL A 50 12.54 -15.79 2.22
N ASP A 51 11.80 -16.89 2.26
CA ASP A 51 12.01 -18.02 1.36
C ASP A 51 11.74 -17.58 -0.09
N PRO A 52 12.73 -17.70 -1.00
CA PRO A 52 12.60 -17.18 -2.36
C PRO A 52 11.59 -17.95 -3.22
N THR A 53 11.26 -19.18 -2.84
CA THR A 53 10.35 -20.06 -3.58
C THR A 53 8.90 -19.90 -3.12
N SER A 54 8.68 -19.93 -1.81
CA SER A 54 7.33 -19.88 -1.22
C SER A 54 6.89 -18.49 -0.79
N GLY A 55 7.82 -17.52 -0.69
CA GLY A 55 7.57 -16.18 -0.14
C GLY A 55 7.29 -16.16 1.38
N LYS A 56 7.38 -17.32 2.06
CA LYS A 56 7.13 -17.41 3.49
C LYS A 56 8.25 -16.73 4.28
N VAL A 57 7.85 -16.00 5.32
CA VAL A 57 8.79 -15.31 6.21
C VAL A 57 9.20 -16.23 7.36
N ASN A 58 10.50 -16.42 7.54
CA ASN A 58 11.05 -17.02 8.73
C ASN A 58 11.13 -15.95 9.83
N MET A 59 10.17 -15.98 10.74
CA MET A 59 10.01 -14.96 11.79
C MET A 59 11.21 -14.90 12.74
N LYS A 60 11.88 -16.02 13.00
CA LYS A 60 13.09 -16.05 13.84
C LYS A 60 14.23 -15.26 13.19
N THR A 61 14.52 -15.56 11.94
CA THR A 61 15.55 -14.84 11.16
C THR A 61 15.18 -13.37 10.98
N PHE A 62 13.92 -13.07 10.69
CA PHE A 62 13.42 -11.70 10.57
C PHE A 62 13.64 -10.91 11.87
N SER A 63 13.27 -11.49 13.02
CA SER A 63 13.46 -10.85 14.32
C SER A 63 14.94 -10.60 14.63
N GLN A 64 15.84 -11.55 14.34
CA GLN A 64 17.28 -11.37 14.51
C GLN A 64 17.82 -10.21 13.67
N ILE A 65 17.39 -10.12 12.42
CA ILE A 65 17.76 -9.03 11.52
C ILE A 65 17.24 -7.69 12.08
N MET A 66 15.98 -7.61 12.47
CA MET A 66 15.39 -6.38 13.01
C MET A 66 16.08 -5.90 14.28
N VAL A 67 16.41 -6.81 15.20
CA VAL A 67 17.17 -6.47 16.41
C VAL A 67 18.55 -5.91 16.04
N ASN A 68 19.27 -6.54 15.11
CA ASN A 68 20.56 -6.07 14.66
C ASN A 68 20.47 -4.67 13.99
N VAL A 69 19.53 -4.49 13.07
CA VAL A 69 19.29 -3.20 12.39
C VAL A 69 18.97 -2.10 13.40
N ARG A 70 18.07 -2.36 14.35
CA ARG A 70 17.73 -1.45 15.43
C ARG A 70 18.99 -1.02 16.22
N ASP A 71 19.79 -1.98 16.64
CA ASP A 71 20.96 -1.72 17.48
C ASP A 71 22.05 -0.93 16.73
N GLN A 72 22.21 -1.17 15.43
CA GLN A 72 23.12 -0.38 14.58
C GLN A 72 22.60 1.05 14.39
N LEU A 73 21.31 1.21 14.12
CA LEU A 73 20.70 2.53 13.94
C LEU A 73 20.68 3.35 15.25
N LYS A 74 20.48 2.72 16.41
CA LYS A 74 20.61 3.39 17.72
C LYS A 74 22.00 4.00 17.95
N LYS A 75 23.06 3.38 17.42
CA LYS A 75 24.43 3.90 17.54
C LYS A 75 24.70 5.11 16.64
N SER A 76 24.04 5.16 15.48
CA SER A 76 24.32 6.17 14.45
C SER A 76 23.28 7.29 14.40
N SER A 77 22.11 7.08 14.96
CA SER A 77 20.97 8.01 14.83
C SER A 77 20.05 7.92 16.04
N LYS A 78 19.43 9.07 16.38
CA LYS A 78 18.35 9.09 17.36
C LYS A 78 17.06 8.74 16.64
N LEU A 79 16.50 7.58 16.91
CA LEU A 79 15.27 7.05 16.34
C LEU A 79 14.23 6.82 17.44
N ASP A 80 12.97 7.09 17.13
CA ASP A 80 11.84 6.83 18.00
C ASP A 80 11.03 5.61 17.50
N ALA A 81 10.98 5.39 16.17
CA ALA A 81 10.18 4.32 15.58
C ALA A 81 10.66 3.91 14.17
N PHE A 82 10.21 2.75 13.74
CA PHE A 82 10.29 2.24 12.38
C PHE A 82 8.90 2.31 11.73
N VAL A 83 8.84 2.81 10.49
CA VAL A 83 7.63 2.85 9.69
C VAL A 83 7.76 1.89 8.51
N PHE A 84 6.84 0.94 8.41
CA PHE A 84 6.74 0.00 7.30
C PHE A 84 5.47 0.25 6.51
N THR A 85 5.57 0.09 5.21
CA THR A 85 4.50 0.28 4.24
C THR A 85 4.30 -1.00 3.46
N ASP A 86 3.05 -1.44 3.31
CA ASP A 86 2.68 -2.60 2.51
C ASP A 86 1.54 -2.24 1.57
N LEU A 87 1.61 -2.72 0.33
CA LEU A 87 0.50 -2.68 -0.61
C LEU A 87 -0.32 -3.95 -0.46
N ILE A 88 -1.59 -3.78 -0.08
CA ILE A 88 -2.52 -4.88 0.13
C ILE A 88 -3.55 -4.89 -0.99
N GLU A 89 -3.72 -6.03 -1.63
CA GLU A 89 -4.79 -6.24 -2.60
C GLU A 89 -6.12 -6.48 -1.87
N ARG A 90 -7.18 -5.85 -2.39
CA ARG A 90 -8.56 -5.95 -1.92
C ARG A 90 -9.43 -6.44 -3.05
N GLN A 91 -10.48 -7.17 -2.72
CA GLN A 91 -11.58 -7.47 -3.64
C GLN A 91 -12.75 -6.54 -3.31
N VAL A 92 -13.27 -5.83 -4.30
CA VAL A 92 -14.32 -4.82 -4.14
C VAL A 92 -15.36 -4.96 -5.23
N ALA A 93 -16.64 -4.80 -4.89
CA ALA A 93 -17.72 -4.77 -5.86
C ALA A 93 -18.18 -3.33 -6.10
N PHE A 94 -18.36 -2.96 -7.37
CA PHE A 94 -18.91 -1.66 -7.77
C PHE A 94 -20.44 -1.69 -7.83
N SER A 95 -21.07 -2.29 -6.83
CA SER A 95 -22.53 -2.48 -6.74
C SER A 95 -23.25 -1.35 -6.00
N GLY A 96 -22.53 -0.31 -5.55
CA GLY A 96 -23.07 0.78 -4.73
C GLY A 96 -24.01 1.72 -5.49
N GLY A 97 -25.29 1.34 -5.60
CA GLY A 97 -26.38 2.13 -6.18
C GLY A 97 -26.19 2.45 -7.67
N LEU A 98 -26.98 3.40 -8.20
CA LEU A 98 -26.95 3.81 -9.62
C LEU A 98 -25.63 4.42 -10.08
N LYS A 99 -24.75 4.80 -9.15
CA LYS A 99 -23.44 5.39 -9.46
C LYS A 99 -22.32 4.37 -9.56
N HIS A 100 -22.61 3.10 -9.29
CA HIS A 100 -21.63 1.99 -9.29
C HIS A 100 -20.38 2.35 -8.51
N LEU A 101 -20.53 2.67 -7.21
CA LEU A 101 -19.43 3.03 -6.33
C LEU A 101 -18.97 1.81 -5.55
N ALA A 102 -17.67 1.67 -5.37
CA ALA A 102 -17.07 0.77 -4.39
C ALA A 102 -16.46 1.56 -3.24
N ARG A 103 -16.53 1.01 -2.03
CA ARG A 103 -15.96 1.58 -0.81
C ARG A 103 -15.05 0.58 -0.15
N TRP A 104 -13.86 1.00 0.23
CA TRP A 104 -12.93 0.18 1.02
C TRP A 104 -11.89 1.05 1.71
N ASP A 105 -11.48 0.67 2.89
CA ASP A 105 -10.43 1.34 3.68
C ASP A 105 -10.50 2.89 3.63
N GLY A 106 -11.71 3.44 3.83
CA GLY A 106 -11.98 4.88 3.91
C GLY A 106 -12.18 5.61 2.58
N VAL A 107 -11.96 4.98 1.43
CA VAL A 107 -12.15 5.63 0.12
C VAL A 107 -13.43 5.18 -0.58
N THR A 108 -13.91 6.04 -1.48
CA THR A 108 -14.98 5.74 -2.42
C THR A 108 -14.49 5.97 -3.83
N ARG A 109 -14.61 4.96 -4.71
CA ARG A 109 -14.14 5.04 -6.09
C ARG A 109 -15.21 4.62 -7.08
N LYS A 110 -15.12 5.16 -8.29
CA LYS A 110 -15.87 4.71 -9.47
C LYS A 110 -15.03 3.68 -10.26
N PRO A 111 -15.69 2.76 -10.97
CA PRO A 111 -14.99 1.89 -11.88
C PRO A 111 -14.40 2.71 -13.03
N SER A 112 -13.27 2.26 -13.56
CA SER A 112 -12.66 2.81 -14.77
C SER A 112 -12.90 1.89 -15.96
N LEU A 113 -12.92 2.45 -17.16
CA LEU A 113 -12.98 1.70 -18.41
C LEU A 113 -11.57 1.57 -19.00
N GLN A 114 -11.31 0.46 -19.68
CA GLN A 114 -10.09 0.26 -20.44
C GLN A 114 -10.43 -0.46 -21.76
N GLY A 115 -10.08 0.19 -22.87
CA GLY A 115 -10.32 -0.32 -24.21
C GLY A 115 -10.86 0.78 -25.13
N PRO A 116 -11.23 0.44 -26.38
CA PRO A 116 -11.67 1.41 -27.39
C PRO A 116 -13.13 1.85 -27.24
N GLY A 117 -13.95 1.13 -26.47
CA GLY A 117 -15.38 1.45 -26.26
C GLY A 117 -15.59 2.55 -25.21
N ASN A 118 -16.71 3.25 -25.30
CA ASN A 118 -17.06 4.37 -24.43
C ASN A 118 -18.14 4.02 -23.37
N GLY A 119 -18.51 2.76 -23.28
CA GLY A 119 -19.57 2.31 -22.37
C GLY A 119 -19.32 0.94 -21.77
N VAL A 120 -20.17 0.61 -20.81
CA VAL A 120 -20.24 -0.71 -20.19
C VAL A 120 -21.42 -1.46 -20.81
N SER A 121 -21.25 -2.76 -21.08
CA SER A 121 -22.33 -3.61 -21.57
C SER A 121 -23.53 -3.55 -20.60
N SER A 122 -24.78 -3.59 -21.16
CA SER A 122 -26.01 -3.71 -20.36
C SER A 122 -26.03 -4.99 -19.51
N ASP A 123 -25.34 -6.02 -19.94
CA ASP A 123 -25.29 -7.34 -19.29
C ASP A 123 -24.13 -7.47 -18.30
N PHE A 124 -23.43 -6.36 -18.00
CA PHE A 124 -22.34 -6.37 -17.04
C PHE A 124 -22.84 -6.63 -15.62
N ASP A 125 -22.30 -7.68 -15.00
CA ASP A 125 -22.64 -8.00 -13.60
C ASP A 125 -21.82 -7.14 -12.63
N TRP A 126 -22.48 -6.13 -12.07
CA TRP A 126 -21.90 -5.20 -11.11
C TRP A 126 -21.59 -5.80 -9.74
N ASN A 127 -22.05 -7.05 -9.48
CA ASN A 127 -21.71 -7.77 -8.25
C ASN A 127 -20.39 -8.55 -8.40
N THR A 128 -19.82 -8.64 -9.60
CA THR A 128 -18.51 -9.23 -9.81
C THR A 128 -17.44 -8.38 -9.12
N GLU A 129 -16.57 -9.04 -8.38
CA GLU A 129 -15.50 -8.36 -7.68
C GLU A 129 -14.37 -7.94 -8.62
N ALA A 130 -13.83 -6.76 -8.38
CA ALA A 130 -12.63 -6.21 -8.99
C ALA A 130 -11.51 -6.12 -7.95
N SER A 131 -10.27 -6.19 -8.42
CA SER A 131 -9.13 -5.94 -7.55
C SER A 131 -8.93 -4.44 -7.33
N ALA A 132 -8.61 -4.09 -6.09
CA ALA A 132 -8.24 -2.77 -5.65
C ALA A 132 -7.00 -2.84 -4.75
N ALA A 133 -6.37 -1.71 -4.48
CA ALA A 133 -5.21 -1.62 -3.62
C ALA A 133 -5.46 -0.71 -2.42
N SER A 134 -4.88 -1.09 -1.30
CA SER A 134 -4.76 -0.28 -0.09
C SER A 134 -3.31 -0.16 0.34
N LEU A 135 -2.98 0.95 0.94
CA LEU A 135 -1.75 1.14 1.69
C LEU A 135 -1.99 0.74 3.15
N GLN A 136 -1.20 -0.17 3.66
CA GLN A 136 -1.09 -0.44 5.10
C GLN A 136 0.17 0.24 5.63
N VAL A 137 0.03 1.00 6.71
CA VAL A 137 1.16 1.54 7.47
C VAL A 137 1.23 0.86 8.82
N SER A 138 2.40 0.34 9.15
CA SER A 138 2.68 -0.25 10.46
C SER A 138 3.86 0.46 11.10
N ILE A 139 3.73 0.85 12.38
CA ILE A 139 4.78 1.53 13.13
C ILE A 139 5.19 0.66 14.31
N TYR A 140 6.49 0.48 14.46
CA TYR A 140 7.10 -0.24 15.55
C TYR A 140 7.98 0.70 16.38
N ASN A 141 7.86 0.62 17.68
CA ASN A 141 8.74 1.35 18.60
C ASN A 141 10.16 0.74 18.62
N MET A 142 11.04 1.30 19.43
CA MET A 142 12.42 0.82 19.54
C MET A 142 12.57 -0.49 20.31
N ASP A 143 11.50 -1.01 20.90
CA ASP A 143 11.43 -2.36 21.48
C ASP A 143 10.90 -3.39 20.49
N LEU A 144 10.61 -2.94 19.25
CA LEU A 144 10.04 -3.70 18.15
C LEU A 144 8.59 -4.15 18.38
N ASP A 145 7.89 -3.48 19.30
CA ASP A 145 6.46 -3.65 19.46
C ASP A 145 5.72 -2.82 18.43
N ARG A 146 4.69 -3.41 17.82
CA ARG A 146 3.83 -2.69 16.90
C ARG A 146 2.87 -1.78 17.67
N VAL A 147 3.13 -0.48 17.60
CA VAL A 147 2.36 0.55 18.32
C VAL A 147 1.26 1.20 17.49
N PHE A 148 1.31 1.01 16.17
CA PHE A 148 0.30 1.54 15.24
C PHE A 148 0.17 0.64 14.03
N MET A 149 -1.06 0.48 13.53
CA MET A 149 -1.35 -0.10 12.23
C MET A 149 -2.67 0.48 11.73
N SER A 150 -2.65 1.02 10.52
CA SER A 150 -3.86 1.51 9.86
C SER A 150 -3.76 1.29 8.35
N ARG A 151 -4.89 1.48 7.66
CA ARG A 151 -5.00 1.30 6.20
C ARG A 151 -5.70 2.49 5.58
N GLY A 152 -5.30 2.78 4.34
CA GLY A 152 -5.99 3.73 3.49
C GLY A 152 -6.16 3.15 2.09
N GLY A 153 -7.37 3.20 1.56
CA GLY A 153 -7.66 2.77 0.20
C GLY A 153 -6.93 3.67 -0.79
N LEU A 154 -6.42 3.09 -1.87
CA LEU A 154 -5.75 3.83 -2.93
C LEU A 154 -6.65 3.94 -4.16
N ASP A 155 -6.59 2.94 -5.03
CA ASP A 155 -7.33 2.92 -6.30
C ASP A 155 -7.65 1.49 -6.71
N ALA A 156 -8.64 1.32 -7.60
CA ALA A 156 -8.88 0.06 -8.26
C ALA A 156 -7.69 -0.30 -9.16
N THR A 157 -7.24 -1.54 -9.08
CA THR A 157 -6.18 -2.07 -9.94
C THR A 157 -6.74 -2.77 -11.18
N ASP A 158 -8.06 -2.98 -11.20
CA ASP A 158 -8.78 -3.48 -12.35
C ASP A 158 -9.66 -2.39 -12.96
N ALA A 159 -9.99 -2.56 -14.23
CA ALA A 159 -10.90 -1.75 -15.01
C ALA A 159 -11.87 -2.65 -15.77
N ILE A 160 -13.02 -2.11 -16.16
CA ILE A 160 -13.97 -2.80 -17.03
C ILE A 160 -13.42 -2.82 -18.47
N ASP A 161 -13.35 -4.00 -19.07
CA ASP A 161 -12.94 -4.14 -20.46
C ASP A 161 -14.08 -3.70 -21.40
N SER A 162 -13.93 -2.53 -22.01
CA SER A 162 -14.91 -1.97 -22.94
C SER A 162 -14.97 -2.68 -24.30
N ARG A 163 -14.07 -3.66 -24.55
CA ARG A 163 -14.07 -4.47 -25.78
C ARG A 163 -14.97 -5.69 -25.71
N SER A 164 -15.28 -6.12 -24.49
CA SER A 164 -16.09 -7.32 -24.28
C SER A 164 -17.59 -6.98 -24.34
N SER A 165 -18.36 -7.71 -25.12
CA SER A 165 -19.83 -7.54 -25.21
C SER A 165 -20.54 -7.83 -23.89
N SER A 166 -20.03 -8.77 -23.09
CA SER A 166 -20.57 -9.08 -21.76
C SER A 166 -19.95 -8.24 -20.64
N GLY A 167 -18.81 -7.58 -20.92
CA GLY A 167 -18.01 -6.90 -19.93
C GLY A 167 -17.29 -7.87 -19.01
N ARG A 168 -16.10 -7.51 -18.59
CA ARG A 168 -15.35 -8.20 -17.53
C ARG A 168 -14.33 -7.25 -16.95
N TYR A 169 -13.83 -7.54 -15.76
CA TYR A 169 -12.68 -6.82 -15.22
C TYR A 169 -11.39 -7.33 -15.83
N ILE A 170 -10.49 -6.41 -16.14
CA ILE A 170 -9.13 -6.67 -16.61
C ILE A 170 -8.15 -5.80 -15.83
N ARG A 171 -6.93 -6.28 -15.66
CA ARG A 171 -5.88 -5.50 -14.99
C ARG A 171 -5.60 -4.20 -15.74
N ARG A 172 -5.60 -3.07 -15.02
CA ARG A 172 -5.28 -1.75 -15.58
C ARG A 172 -3.83 -1.70 -16.02
N ARG A 173 -3.59 -1.00 -17.14
CA ARG A 173 -2.23 -0.73 -17.62
C ARG A 173 -1.51 0.26 -16.72
N ASN A 174 -2.23 1.30 -16.28
CA ASN A 174 -1.73 2.38 -15.44
C ASN A 174 -2.36 2.26 -14.06
N MET A 175 -1.71 1.48 -13.19
CA MET A 175 -2.18 1.28 -11.83
C MET A 175 -1.52 2.28 -10.88
N LEU A 176 -2.32 2.80 -9.93
CA LEU A 176 -1.82 3.65 -8.85
C LEU A 176 -1.02 4.88 -9.33
N GLU A 177 -1.44 5.50 -10.45
CA GLU A 177 -0.81 6.71 -10.99
C GLU A 177 -1.51 8.00 -10.56
N ASN A 178 -2.73 7.90 -10.03
CA ASN A 178 -3.47 9.07 -9.58
C ASN A 178 -2.90 9.59 -8.24
N GLU A 179 -2.17 10.70 -8.32
CA GLU A 179 -1.53 11.34 -7.17
C GLU A 179 -2.52 11.73 -6.07
N ASN A 180 -3.73 12.18 -6.43
CA ASN A 180 -4.75 12.56 -5.46
C ASN A 180 -5.25 11.33 -4.68
N ASN A 181 -5.47 10.21 -5.37
CA ASN A 181 -5.86 8.96 -4.73
C ASN A 181 -4.76 8.43 -3.81
N ILE A 182 -3.49 8.56 -4.20
CA ILE A 182 -2.35 8.18 -3.37
C ILE A 182 -2.29 9.06 -2.12
N ASN A 183 -2.38 10.38 -2.29
CA ASN A 183 -2.30 11.32 -1.16
C ASN A 183 -3.45 11.11 -0.17
N GLU A 184 -4.68 10.88 -0.65
CA GLU A 184 -5.83 10.52 0.19
C GLU A 184 -5.59 9.22 0.95
N GLY A 185 -5.15 8.17 0.26
CA GLY A 185 -4.85 6.88 0.89
C GLY A 185 -3.72 6.95 1.92
N VAL A 186 -2.70 7.79 1.69
CA VAL A 186 -1.63 8.04 2.67
C VAL A 186 -2.17 8.74 3.91
N ALA A 187 -3.02 9.78 3.73
CA ALA A 187 -3.63 10.48 4.85
C ALA A 187 -4.51 9.54 5.69
N LEU A 188 -5.32 8.71 5.04
CA LEU A 188 -6.16 7.69 5.69
C LEU A 188 -5.33 6.64 6.44
N ALA A 189 -4.25 6.13 5.80
CA ALA A 189 -3.38 5.13 6.39
C ALA A 189 -2.57 5.64 7.59
N LEU A 190 -2.45 6.96 7.75
CA LEU A 190 -1.75 7.59 8.89
C LEU A 190 -2.73 8.17 9.92
N HIS A 191 -4.04 8.13 9.69
CA HIS A 191 -5.02 8.48 10.68
C HIS A 191 -5.19 7.34 11.71
N PRO A 192 -5.32 7.59 13.03
CA PRO A 192 -5.35 8.89 13.72
C PRO A 192 -3.96 9.39 14.20
N LEU A 193 -2.85 8.78 13.80
CA LEU A 193 -1.51 9.29 14.17
C LEU A 193 -1.34 10.76 13.74
N ILE A 194 -1.80 11.04 12.52
CA ILE A 194 -1.97 12.40 12.00
C ILE A 194 -3.46 12.60 11.77
N VAL A 195 -4.06 13.51 12.51
CA VAL A 195 -5.51 13.76 12.45
C VAL A 195 -5.89 14.30 11.08
N MET A 196 -6.88 13.67 10.46
CA MET A 196 -7.47 14.08 9.21
C MET A 196 -8.82 14.75 9.50
N GLU A 197 -8.95 16.06 9.24
CA GLU A 197 -10.18 16.81 9.53
C GLU A 197 -11.42 16.28 8.80
N ALA A 198 -11.24 15.86 7.56
CA ALA A 198 -12.30 15.29 6.72
C ALA A 198 -12.30 13.76 6.71
N TRP A 199 -12.00 13.13 7.86
CA TRP A 199 -11.95 11.68 7.92
C TRP A 199 -13.34 11.06 7.70
N PRO A 200 -13.51 10.14 6.72
CA PRO A 200 -14.83 9.63 6.33
C PRO A 200 -15.47 8.68 7.36
N GLY A 201 -14.77 8.35 8.42
CA GLY A 201 -15.21 7.34 9.38
C GLY A 201 -14.90 5.92 8.91
N ASN A 202 -15.22 4.93 9.78
CA ASN A 202 -15.27 3.54 9.35
C ASN A 202 -16.58 3.32 8.60
N PRO A 203 -16.55 2.74 7.38
CA PRO A 203 -17.76 2.35 6.66
C PRO A 203 -18.48 1.20 7.36
#